data_136fa47ba2c1b81dc85478c12df3190b
#
_entry.id   136fa47ba2c1b81dc85478c12df3190b
#
_cell.length_a   1.000
_cell.length_b   1.000
_cell.length_c   1.000
_cell.angle_alpha   90.00
_cell.angle_beta   90.00
_cell.angle_gamma   90.00
#
_symmetry.space_group_name_H-M   'P 1'
#
loop_
_entity.id
_entity.type
_entity.pdbx_description
1 polymer ?
#
loop_
_entity_poly.entity_id
_entity_poly.type
_entity_poly.pdbx_seq_one_letter_code
_entity_poly.pdbx_strand_id
1 'polypeptide(L)'
;MHYSEIKSHDIANGDGVRVSLWVSGCERHCKGCFNESTWDFEAGKEFDGDTVHEIIELLKPDYIQGLTILGGEPLHPKNLYAIDSLLYNVRFAYGSTKDIWLYTGYTYDEVKDLPLMSHIDILVDGPFIEEEKDISLKFRGSRNQRIIDLKGRENE
;
A
#
# COMPACT_ATOMS: atom_id res chain seq x y z
N MET A 1 13.16 2.34 -7.12
CA MET A 1 11.89 1.61 -7.07
C MET A 1 11.16 1.73 -8.40
N HIS A 2 10.53 0.65 -8.83
CA HIS A 2 9.63 0.66 -9.98
C HIS A 2 8.20 0.41 -9.52
N TYR A 3 7.24 0.72 -10.38
CA TYR A 3 5.83 0.45 -10.10
C TYR A 3 5.15 -0.05 -11.38
N SER A 4 4.17 -0.94 -11.20
CA SER A 4 3.49 -1.54 -12.35
C SER A 4 2.27 -0.75 -12.80
N GLU A 5 1.60 -0.07 -11.86
CA GLU A 5 0.34 0.59 -12.16
C GLU A 5 0.00 1.66 -11.13
N ILE A 6 -0.70 2.70 -11.56
CA ILE A 6 -1.41 3.64 -10.70
C ILE A 6 -2.86 3.63 -11.16
N LYS A 7 -3.78 3.32 -10.25
CA LYS A 7 -5.21 3.41 -10.52
C LYS A 7 -5.75 4.69 -9.91
N SER A 8 -6.38 5.51 -10.73
CA SER A 8 -6.92 6.81 -10.27
C SER A 8 -8.19 6.67 -9.45
N HIS A 9 -8.95 5.59 -9.64
CA HIS A 9 -10.23 5.35 -8.97
C HIS A 9 -10.35 3.88 -8.62
N ASP A 10 -9.81 3.49 -7.47
CA ASP A 10 -9.83 2.11 -6.99
C ASP A 10 -10.81 2.00 -5.82
N ILE A 11 -11.75 1.06 -5.90
CA ILE A 11 -12.73 0.81 -4.84
C ILE A 11 -12.53 -0.54 -4.18
N ALA A 12 -11.53 -1.31 -4.62
CA ALA A 12 -11.33 -2.69 -4.16
C ALA A 12 -10.32 -2.83 -3.03
N ASN A 13 -9.46 -1.85 -2.84
CA ASN A 13 -8.30 -1.94 -1.94
C ASN A 13 -8.31 -0.81 -0.89
N GLY A 14 -9.29 -0.87 -0.01
CA GLY A 14 -9.48 0.10 1.05
C GLY A 14 -10.83 0.79 0.97
N ASP A 15 -11.17 1.56 2.01
CA ASP A 15 -12.46 2.22 2.09
C ASP A 15 -12.55 3.39 1.11
N GLY A 16 -13.71 3.51 0.48
CA GLY A 16 -14.03 4.63 -0.39
C GLY A 16 -13.37 4.53 -1.77
N VAL A 17 -13.40 5.63 -2.51
CA VAL A 17 -12.72 5.74 -3.80
C VAL A 17 -11.31 6.21 -3.54
N ARG A 18 -10.32 5.51 -4.07
CA ARG A 18 -8.92 5.72 -3.71
C ARG A 18 -8.02 5.77 -4.94
N VAL A 19 -6.89 6.44 -4.78
CA VAL A 19 -5.76 6.27 -5.69
C VAL A 19 -4.97 5.07 -5.18
N SER A 20 -4.61 4.13 -6.04
CA SER A 20 -3.76 3.01 -5.63
C SER A 20 -2.48 2.95 -6.46
N LEU A 21 -1.37 2.71 -5.76
CA LEU A 21 -0.04 2.55 -6.34
C LEU A 21 0.39 1.10 -6.17
N TRP A 22 0.70 0.44 -7.28
CA TRP A 22 1.12 -0.96 -7.33
C TRP A 22 2.64 -1.02 -7.54
N VAL A 23 3.40 -1.15 -6.44
CA VAL A 23 4.85 -1.18 -6.50
C VAL A 23 5.37 -2.51 -7.04
N SER A 24 6.56 -2.49 -7.64
CA SER A 24 7.23 -3.68 -8.15
C SER A 24 8.28 -4.16 -7.17
N GLY A 25 8.47 -5.49 -7.13
CA GLY A 25 9.51 -6.13 -6.33
C GLY A 25 8.97 -6.81 -5.09
N CYS A 26 9.12 -8.13 -5.06
CA CYS A 26 8.76 -8.94 -3.89
C CYS A 26 9.58 -10.22 -3.90
N GLU A 27 10.27 -10.50 -2.80
CA GLU A 27 11.06 -11.72 -2.64
C GLU A 27 10.27 -12.88 -2.03
N ARG A 28 9.04 -12.63 -1.52
CA ARG A 28 8.25 -13.67 -0.86
C ARG A 28 7.74 -14.73 -1.81
N HIS A 29 7.35 -14.32 -3.00
CA HIS A 29 6.80 -15.21 -4.02
C HIS A 29 5.75 -16.17 -3.45
N CYS A 30 4.77 -15.62 -2.74
CA CYS A 30 3.73 -16.42 -2.09
C CYS A 30 2.97 -17.27 -3.12
N LYS A 31 2.80 -18.54 -2.79
CA LYS A 31 2.06 -19.46 -3.66
C LYS A 31 0.63 -18.95 -3.84
N GLY A 32 0.17 -18.90 -5.09
CA GLY A 32 -1.17 -18.41 -5.42
C GLY A 32 -1.37 -16.91 -5.29
N CYS A 33 -0.27 -16.13 -5.17
CA CYS A 33 -0.34 -14.68 -5.04
C CYS A 33 -1.11 -14.05 -6.20
N PHE A 34 -1.97 -13.07 -5.88
CA PHE A 34 -2.74 -12.34 -6.88
C PHE A 34 -1.90 -11.38 -7.73
N ASN A 35 -0.69 -11.03 -7.25
CA ASN A 35 0.14 -9.98 -7.84
C ASN A 35 1.48 -10.49 -8.34
N GLU A 36 1.52 -11.70 -8.91
CA GLU A 36 2.77 -12.31 -9.42
C GLU A 36 3.50 -11.41 -10.42
N SER A 37 2.75 -10.63 -11.19
CA SER A 37 3.34 -9.70 -12.17
C SER A 37 4.19 -8.60 -11.53
N THR A 38 4.07 -8.39 -10.21
CA THR A 38 4.82 -7.37 -9.48
C THR A 38 6.04 -7.91 -8.75
N TRP A 39 6.40 -9.19 -8.93
CA TRP A 39 7.54 -9.78 -8.20
C TRP A 39 8.89 -9.24 -8.65
N ASP A 40 9.04 -8.88 -9.92
CA ASP A 40 10.29 -8.34 -10.45
C ASP A 40 10.45 -6.88 -10.02
N PHE A 41 11.56 -6.57 -9.35
CA PHE A 41 11.85 -5.22 -8.86
C PHE A 41 11.98 -4.19 -9.98
N GLU A 42 12.25 -4.60 -11.19
CA GLU A 42 12.39 -3.70 -12.35
C GLU A 42 11.17 -3.70 -13.26
N ALA A 43 10.09 -4.40 -12.88
CA ALA A 43 8.88 -4.42 -13.68
C ALA A 43 8.21 -3.05 -13.69
N GLY A 44 7.64 -2.68 -14.84
CA GLY A 44 6.89 -1.43 -14.98
C GLY A 44 7.79 -0.22 -15.17
N LYS A 45 7.37 0.89 -14.60
CA LYS A 45 8.02 2.20 -14.77
C LYS A 45 8.86 2.57 -13.57
N GLU A 46 9.90 3.37 -13.80
CA GLU A 46 10.69 3.93 -12.73
C GLU A 46 9.87 4.94 -11.93
N PHE A 47 9.95 4.83 -10.60
CA PHE A 47 9.28 5.75 -9.69
C PHE A 47 10.20 6.95 -9.43
N ASP A 48 9.74 8.15 -9.79
CA ASP A 48 10.53 9.37 -9.67
C ASP A 48 9.67 10.52 -9.14
N GLY A 49 10.24 11.73 -9.13
CA GLY A 49 9.52 12.92 -8.66
C GLY A 49 8.26 13.24 -9.45
N ASP A 50 8.26 12.96 -10.75
CA ASP A 50 7.08 13.16 -11.57
C ASP A 50 5.96 12.19 -11.17
N THR A 51 6.31 10.98 -10.78
CA THR A 51 5.35 9.99 -10.28
C THR A 51 4.71 10.47 -8.97
N VAL A 52 5.52 11.00 -8.06
CA VAL A 52 5.01 11.57 -6.80
C VAL A 52 4.03 12.70 -7.10
N HIS A 53 4.39 13.59 -8.03
CA HIS A 53 3.53 14.71 -8.42
C HIS A 53 2.20 14.20 -9.01
N GLU A 54 2.26 13.20 -9.86
CA GLU A 54 1.07 12.59 -10.45
C GLU A 54 0.11 12.07 -9.37
N ILE A 55 0.65 11.35 -8.39
CA ILE A 55 -0.16 10.79 -7.29
C ILE A 55 -0.81 11.91 -6.48
N ILE A 56 -0.06 12.96 -6.17
CA ILE A 56 -0.58 14.09 -5.41
C ILE A 56 -1.72 14.77 -6.17
N GLU A 57 -1.58 14.95 -7.48
CA GLU A 57 -2.64 15.53 -8.30
C GLU A 57 -3.89 14.64 -8.37
N LEU A 58 -3.69 13.32 -8.48
CA LEU A 58 -4.81 12.37 -8.51
C LEU A 58 -5.60 12.33 -7.21
N LEU A 59 -4.96 12.64 -6.08
CA LEU A 59 -5.61 12.68 -4.77
C LEU A 59 -6.46 13.92 -4.54
N LYS A 60 -6.35 14.92 -5.39
CA LYS A 60 -6.92 16.24 -5.18
C LYS A 60 -8.46 16.30 -5.07
N PRO A 61 -9.24 15.57 -5.89
CA PRO A 61 -10.70 15.68 -5.81
C PRO A 61 -11.23 15.31 -4.43
N ASP A 62 -12.22 16.05 -3.94
CA ASP A 62 -12.78 15.85 -2.59
C ASP A 62 -13.32 14.44 -2.37
N TYR A 63 -13.84 13.79 -3.43
CA TYR A 63 -14.40 12.45 -3.30
C TYR A 63 -13.34 11.35 -3.19
N ILE A 64 -12.06 11.65 -3.43
CA ILE A 64 -10.99 10.68 -3.26
C ILE A 64 -10.65 10.59 -1.77
N GLN A 65 -10.89 9.42 -1.19
CA GLN A 65 -10.71 9.17 0.23
C GLN A 65 -9.24 9.19 0.66
N GLY A 66 -8.37 8.62 -0.15
CA GLY A 66 -6.96 8.54 0.18
C GLY A 66 -6.14 7.70 -0.78
N LEU A 67 -4.96 7.30 -0.32
CA LEU A 67 -3.98 6.54 -1.09
C LEU A 67 -3.85 5.13 -0.53
N THR A 68 -3.79 4.14 -1.42
CA THR A 68 -3.45 2.76 -1.06
C THR A 68 -2.16 2.38 -1.77
N ILE A 69 -1.21 1.80 -1.03
CA ILE A 69 0.05 1.31 -1.58
C ILE A 69 0.09 -0.21 -1.41
N LEU A 70 0.27 -0.91 -2.52
CA LEU A 70 0.27 -2.37 -2.54
C LEU A 70 1.11 -2.86 -3.73
N GLY A 71 0.93 -4.09 -4.15
CA GLY A 71 1.61 -4.64 -5.32
C GLY A 71 2.51 -5.79 -4.94
N GLY A 72 3.80 -5.65 -5.17
CA GLY A 72 4.88 -6.47 -4.65
C GLY A 72 5.03 -6.23 -3.15
N GLU A 73 6.22 -5.81 -2.71
CA GLU A 73 6.43 -5.55 -1.28
C GLU A 73 6.87 -4.09 -1.07
N PRO A 74 5.93 -3.20 -0.68
CA PRO A 74 6.28 -1.79 -0.44
C PRO A 74 7.32 -1.58 0.65
N LEU A 75 7.37 -2.46 1.65
CA LEU A 75 8.30 -2.31 2.78
C LEU A 75 9.61 -3.07 2.60
N HIS A 76 9.84 -3.67 1.43
CA HIS A 76 11.15 -4.26 1.13
C HIS A 76 12.23 -3.18 1.21
N PRO A 77 13.42 -3.48 1.77
CA PRO A 77 14.48 -2.47 1.90
C PRO A 77 14.79 -1.70 0.62
N LYS A 78 14.69 -2.34 -0.54
CA LYS A 78 14.92 -1.66 -1.83
C LYS A 78 13.87 -0.61 -2.17
N ASN A 79 12.70 -0.70 -1.57
CA ASN A 79 11.58 0.20 -1.86
C ASN A 79 11.36 1.24 -0.75
N LEU A 80 11.93 1.03 0.44
CA LEU A 80 11.64 1.85 1.62
C LEU A 80 11.87 3.34 1.41
N TYR A 81 12.99 3.72 0.80
CA TYR A 81 13.31 5.13 0.62
C TYR A 81 12.25 5.85 -0.23
N ALA A 82 11.85 5.23 -1.34
CA ALA A 82 10.87 5.84 -2.23
C ALA A 82 9.49 5.92 -1.58
N ILE A 83 9.10 4.88 -0.84
CA ILE A 83 7.83 4.87 -0.12
C ILE A 83 7.82 5.94 0.98
N ASP A 84 8.90 6.02 1.76
CA ASP A 84 9.00 7.03 2.82
C ASP A 84 8.87 8.44 2.24
N SER A 85 9.57 8.72 1.14
CA SER A 85 9.49 10.00 0.44
C SER A 85 8.09 10.31 -0.06
N LEU A 86 7.41 9.31 -0.64
CA LEU A 86 6.03 9.46 -1.11
C LEU A 86 5.09 9.82 0.05
N LEU A 87 5.18 9.07 1.14
CA LEU A 87 4.32 9.31 2.30
C LEU A 87 4.55 10.69 2.90
N TYR A 88 5.80 11.11 3.01
CA TYR A 88 6.12 12.46 3.49
C TYR A 88 5.46 13.52 2.60
N ASN A 89 5.57 13.38 1.29
CA ASN A 89 5.01 14.35 0.35
C ASN A 89 3.49 14.39 0.39
N VAL A 90 2.84 13.23 0.52
CA VAL A 90 1.37 13.16 0.64
C VAL A 90 0.91 13.84 1.93
N ARG A 91 1.59 13.58 3.05
CA ARG A 91 1.26 14.23 4.33
C ARG A 91 1.51 15.73 4.29
N PHE A 92 2.58 16.15 3.64
CA PHE A 92 2.86 17.58 3.47
C PHE A 92 1.73 18.27 2.68
N ALA A 93 1.23 17.62 1.62
CA ALA A 93 0.20 18.21 0.76
C ALA A 93 -1.19 18.20 1.41
N TYR A 94 -1.55 17.14 2.13
CA TYR A 94 -2.93 16.92 2.57
C TYR A 94 -3.11 16.74 4.08
N GLY A 95 -2.02 16.58 4.82
CA GLY A 95 -2.14 16.29 6.26
C GLY A 95 -2.94 15.01 6.47
N SER A 96 -3.95 15.06 7.33
CA SER A 96 -4.81 13.92 7.64
C SER A 96 -6.11 13.89 6.81
N THR A 97 -6.27 14.81 5.86
CA THR A 97 -7.51 14.86 5.04
C THR A 97 -7.60 13.72 4.02
N LYS A 98 -6.47 13.11 3.68
CA LYS A 98 -6.42 11.90 2.85
C LYS A 98 -5.76 10.81 3.68
N ASP A 99 -6.45 9.69 3.88
CA ASP A 99 -5.85 8.61 4.65
C ASP A 99 -4.94 7.74 3.77
N ILE A 100 -4.08 6.97 4.43
CA ILE A 100 -3.08 6.14 3.75
C ILE A 100 -3.23 4.69 4.23
N TRP A 101 -3.48 3.80 3.28
CA TRP A 101 -3.50 2.36 3.48
C TRP A 101 -2.24 1.77 2.86
N LEU A 102 -1.62 0.80 3.52
CA LEU A 102 -0.46 0.10 2.98
C LEU A 102 -0.60 -1.40 3.23
N TYR A 103 -0.41 -2.17 2.16
CA TYR A 103 -0.41 -3.63 2.22
C TYR A 103 1.03 -4.13 2.28
N THR A 104 1.30 -5.07 3.17
CA THR A 104 2.62 -5.67 3.29
C THR A 104 2.51 -7.17 3.58
N GLY A 105 3.46 -7.94 3.09
CA GLY A 105 3.60 -9.35 3.45
C GLY A 105 4.29 -9.55 4.79
N TYR A 106 4.92 -8.52 5.35
CA TYR A 106 5.46 -8.57 6.71
C TYR A 106 4.33 -8.57 7.73
N THR A 107 4.59 -9.07 8.93
CA THR A 107 3.67 -8.87 10.05
C THR A 107 3.94 -7.51 10.68
N TYR A 108 2.95 -6.95 11.36
CA TYR A 108 3.11 -5.66 12.02
C TYR A 108 4.31 -5.67 12.99
N ASP A 109 4.49 -6.76 13.74
CA ASP A 109 5.61 -6.85 14.68
C ASP A 109 6.98 -6.73 13.99
N GLU A 110 7.09 -7.19 12.74
CA GLU A 110 8.34 -7.09 11.99
C GLU A 110 8.64 -5.67 11.50
N VAL A 111 7.63 -4.83 11.32
CA VAL A 111 7.78 -3.52 10.68
C VAL A 111 7.36 -2.34 11.56
N LYS A 112 6.82 -2.59 12.75
CA LYS A 112 6.26 -1.55 13.61
C LYS A 112 7.23 -0.42 13.98
N ASP A 113 8.53 -0.70 13.98
CA ASP A 113 9.54 0.29 14.36
C ASP A 113 10.06 1.12 13.19
N LEU A 114 9.60 0.87 11.97
CA LEU A 114 9.97 1.69 10.83
C LEU A 114 9.39 3.10 10.99
N PRO A 115 10.22 4.15 10.81
CA PRO A 115 9.73 5.53 10.99
C PRO A 115 8.52 5.88 10.14
N LEU A 116 8.42 5.32 8.92
CA LEU A 116 7.30 5.63 8.02
C LEU A 116 5.95 5.12 8.54
N MET A 117 5.92 4.24 9.54
CA MET A 117 4.67 3.76 10.13
C MET A 117 3.83 4.91 10.68
N SER A 118 4.45 6.00 11.13
CA SER A 118 3.73 7.16 11.66
C SER A 118 2.86 7.84 10.61
N HIS A 119 3.14 7.60 9.32
CA HIS A 119 2.37 8.19 8.22
C HIS A 119 1.23 7.30 7.72
N ILE A 120 1.14 6.07 8.19
CA ILE A 120 0.17 5.09 7.72
C ILE A 120 -1.02 5.05 8.66
N ASP A 121 -2.23 5.13 8.11
CA ASP A 121 -3.46 5.03 8.90
C ASP A 121 -3.89 3.58 9.08
N ILE A 122 -3.90 2.80 7.99
CA ILE A 122 -4.31 1.41 8.01
C ILE A 122 -3.21 0.55 7.39
N LEU A 123 -2.78 -0.46 8.12
CA LEU A 123 -1.84 -1.47 7.63
C LEU A 123 -2.58 -2.78 7.43
N VAL A 124 -2.50 -3.34 6.22
CA VAL A 124 -2.98 -4.69 5.96
C VAL A 124 -1.74 -5.58 5.95
N ASP A 125 -1.58 -6.40 6.99
CA ASP A 125 -0.33 -7.12 7.22
C ASP A 125 -0.42 -8.62 6.99
N GLY A 126 0.72 -9.25 6.84
CA GLY A 126 0.88 -10.68 6.77
C GLY A 126 0.98 -11.22 5.36
N PRO A 127 1.71 -12.33 5.18
CA PRO A 127 1.88 -12.91 3.84
C PRO A 127 0.56 -13.51 3.35
N PHE A 128 0.40 -13.57 2.02
CA PHE A 128 -0.72 -14.30 1.43
C PHE A 128 -0.48 -15.80 1.62
N ILE A 129 -1.44 -16.48 2.23
CA ILE A 129 -1.39 -17.93 2.45
C ILE A 129 -2.52 -18.57 1.65
N GLU A 130 -2.17 -19.32 0.59
CA GLU A 130 -3.14 -19.90 -0.33
C GLU A 130 -4.19 -20.77 0.39
N GLU A 131 -3.76 -21.55 1.39
CA GLU A 131 -4.65 -22.43 2.15
C GLU A 131 -5.68 -21.64 2.98
N GLU A 132 -5.45 -20.37 3.22
CA GLU A 132 -6.38 -19.49 3.93
C GLU A 132 -7.06 -18.48 3.00
N LYS A 133 -6.90 -18.65 1.69
CA LYS A 133 -7.54 -17.80 0.69
C LYS A 133 -9.06 -17.83 0.85
N ASP A 134 -9.65 -16.64 0.81
CA ASP A 134 -11.11 -16.50 0.94
C ASP A 134 -11.53 -15.26 0.15
N ILE A 135 -12.16 -15.46 -0.99
CA ILE A 135 -12.56 -14.38 -1.89
C ILE A 135 -13.71 -13.53 -1.34
N SER A 136 -14.36 -13.99 -0.27
CA SER A 136 -15.42 -13.21 0.40
C SER A 136 -14.85 -12.16 1.35
N LEU A 137 -13.55 -12.23 1.67
CA LEU A 137 -12.92 -11.26 2.57
C LEU A 137 -12.84 -9.89 1.90
N LYS A 138 -13.11 -8.86 2.69
CA LYS A 138 -13.02 -7.48 2.23
C LYS A 138 -11.60 -6.97 2.45
N PHE A 139 -10.98 -6.44 1.39
CA PHE A 139 -9.67 -5.79 1.39
C PHE A 139 -8.47 -6.66 1.73
N ARG A 140 -8.59 -7.97 1.76
CA ARG A 140 -7.46 -8.88 2.01
C ARG A 140 -7.69 -10.20 1.27
N GLY A 141 -6.59 -10.92 1.02
CA GLY A 141 -6.65 -12.13 0.20
C GLY A 141 -6.77 -13.43 0.99
N SER A 142 -6.30 -13.46 2.22
CA SER A 142 -6.33 -14.67 3.06
C SER A 142 -6.67 -14.31 4.51
N ARG A 143 -7.24 -15.29 5.24
CA ARG A 143 -7.78 -15.04 6.58
C ARG A 143 -6.74 -14.65 7.62
N ASN A 144 -5.48 -15.05 7.43
CA ASN A 144 -4.38 -14.70 8.34
C ASN A 144 -4.01 -13.23 8.29
N GLN A 145 -4.32 -12.55 7.19
CA GLN A 145 -4.01 -11.12 7.03
C GLN A 145 -4.94 -10.28 7.90
N ARG A 146 -4.39 -9.21 8.46
CA ARG A 146 -5.12 -8.34 9.39
C ARG A 146 -5.24 -6.94 8.82
N ILE A 147 -6.36 -6.29 9.09
CA ILE A 147 -6.58 -4.88 8.79
C ILE A 147 -6.40 -4.13 10.09
N ILE A 148 -5.28 -3.41 10.23
CA ILE A 148 -4.88 -2.78 11.50
C ILE A 148 -5.01 -1.28 11.40
N ASP A 149 -5.83 -0.68 12.26
CA ASP A 149 -5.94 0.77 12.37
C ASP A 149 -4.81 1.29 13.26
N LEU A 150 -3.79 1.88 12.64
CA LEU A 150 -2.62 2.38 13.37
C LEU A 150 -2.89 3.70 14.10
N LYS A 151 -3.99 4.37 13.79
CA LYS A 151 -4.36 5.62 14.46
C LYS A 151 -5.37 5.40 15.58
N GLY A 152 -5.83 4.17 15.80
CA GLY A 152 -6.74 3.84 16.88
C GLY A 152 -8.16 4.37 16.72
N ARG A 153 -8.55 4.78 15.52
CA ARG A 153 -9.86 5.41 15.29
C ARG A 153 -11.04 4.51 15.61
N GLU A 154 -10.90 3.22 15.34
CA GLU A 154 -12.00 2.27 15.61
C GLU A 154 -12.17 1.96 17.08
N ASN A 155 -11.26 2.41 17.93
CA ASN A 155 -11.33 2.24 19.38
C ASN A 155 -11.92 3.46 20.08
N GLU A 156 -12.31 4.46 19.32
CA GLU A 156 -12.82 5.73 19.84
C GLU A 156 -14.34 5.75 20.05
#